data_a9a5cd61250bf75b42613aec5dfebdc5
#
_entry.id   a9a5cd61250bf75b42613aec5dfebdc5
#
_cell.length_a   1.000
_cell.length_b   1.000
_cell.length_c   1.000
_cell.angle_alpha   90.00
_cell.angle_beta   90.00
_cell.angle_gamma   90.00
#
_symmetry.space_group_name_H-M   'P 1'
#
loop_
_entity.id
_entity.type
_entity.pdbx_description
1 polymer ?
#
loop_
_entity_poly.entity_id
_entity_poly.type
_entity_poly.pdbx_seq_one_letter_code
_entity_poly.pdbx_strand_id
1 'polypeptide(L)'
;RPVWNGISKTDKRKTLMKTYSITPAEIEKKWLLIDADGVVLGRMASQIAKILRGKHKPGFTPHMDCGDNVIVINAKKVKLTGKKLTDKVYYRHTGYPGGIKSRTAKEILEGKQPENVVIKAVERMLPKGPLGRTQMTNLRVYGGAEHQHEAQQPETLDIAAMNPKNKRSV
;
A
#
# COMPACT_ATOMS: atom_id res chain seq x y z
N ARG A 1 14.09 51.96 20.32
CA ARG A 1 14.10 51.68 18.85
C ARG A 1 14.44 50.18 18.73
N PRO A 2 13.58 49.32 18.17
CA PRO A 2 13.93 47.92 17.91
C PRO A 2 14.87 47.86 16.72
N VAL A 3 16.05 47.28 16.94
CA VAL A 3 17.06 47.02 15.89
C VAL A 3 16.54 45.85 15.05
N TRP A 4 16.01 46.14 13.88
CA TRP A 4 15.71 45.13 12.87
C TRP A 4 17.05 44.72 12.21
N ASN A 5 17.63 43.62 12.70
CA ASN A 5 18.76 42.97 12.03
C ASN A 5 18.28 42.48 10.66
N GLY A 6 18.86 43.10 9.64
CA GLY A 6 18.49 42.96 8.24
C GLY A 6 18.60 41.55 7.68
N ILE A 7 17.52 40.89 7.55
CA ILE A 7 17.37 39.80 6.57
C ILE A 7 17.26 40.49 5.21
N SER A 8 18.29 40.38 4.37
CA SER A 8 18.29 40.99 3.06
C SER A 8 17.08 40.54 2.24
N LYS A 9 16.46 41.42 1.44
CA LYS A 9 15.31 41.11 0.59
C LYS A 9 15.58 39.94 -0.40
N THR A 10 16.85 39.66 -0.69
CA THR A 10 17.27 38.51 -1.51
C THR A 10 17.16 37.16 -0.79
N ASP A 11 17.37 37.12 0.54
CA ASP A 11 17.21 35.87 1.31
C ASP A 11 15.74 35.47 1.49
N LYS A 12 14.84 36.46 1.67
CA LYS A 12 13.40 36.16 1.74
C LYS A 12 12.85 35.57 0.44
N ARG A 13 13.33 36.00 -0.72
CA ARG A 13 12.94 35.43 -2.02
C ARG A 13 13.47 34.01 -2.24
N LYS A 14 14.68 33.73 -1.80
CA LYS A 14 15.26 32.37 -1.86
C LYS A 14 14.50 31.37 -0.95
N THR A 15 14.04 31.81 0.22
CA THR A 15 13.26 30.95 1.14
C THR A 15 11.83 30.70 0.66
N LEU A 16 11.20 31.68 -0.01
CA LEU A 16 9.84 31.56 -0.54
C LEU A 16 9.75 30.68 -1.80
N MET A 17 10.86 30.49 -2.52
CA MET A 17 10.93 29.69 -3.75
C MET A 17 11.39 28.23 -3.50
N LYS A 18 11.78 27.88 -2.28
CA LYS A 18 12.19 26.50 -1.93
C LYS A 18 10.97 25.68 -1.56
N THR A 19 10.58 24.76 -2.45
CA THR A 19 9.66 23.69 -2.09
C THR A 19 10.33 22.74 -1.12
N TYR A 20 9.62 22.34 -0.07
CA TYR A 20 10.10 21.33 0.88
C TYR A 20 10.26 19.99 0.17
N SER A 21 11.40 19.35 0.35
CA SER A 21 11.68 17.98 -0.08
C SER A 21 12.35 17.24 1.08
N ILE A 22 11.74 16.15 1.51
CA ILE A 22 12.25 15.34 2.61
C ILE A 22 13.61 14.72 2.23
N THR A 23 14.52 14.64 3.18
CA THR A 23 15.79 13.92 3.00
C THR A 23 15.67 12.46 3.44
N PRO A 24 16.52 11.53 2.93
CA PRO A 24 16.46 10.12 3.34
C PRO A 24 16.62 9.90 4.84
N ALA A 25 17.37 10.76 5.53
CA ALA A 25 17.60 10.68 6.98
C ALA A 25 16.38 11.07 7.81
N GLU A 26 15.47 11.86 7.25
CA GLU A 26 14.24 12.33 7.93
C GLU A 26 13.06 11.37 7.74
N ILE A 27 13.23 10.32 6.92
CA ILE A 27 12.15 9.39 6.62
C ILE A 27 12.02 8.38 7.76
N GLU A 28 10.96 8.52 8.55
CA GLU A 28 10.55 7.53 9.54
C GLU A 28 9.51 6.59 8.94
N LYS A 29 9.75 5.27 9.00
CA LYS A 29 8.82 4.24 8.55
C LYS A 29 8.23 3.51 9.74
N LYS A 30 6.90 3.54 9.86
CA LYS A 30 6.14 2.77 10.84
C LYS A 30 5.75 1.42 10.28
N TRP A 31 5.39 0.49 11.18
CA TRP A 31 4.80 -0.79 10.83
C TRP A 31 3.32 -0.78 11.15
N LEU A 32 2.51 -1.12 10.15
CA LEU A 32 1.05 -1.13 10.27
C LEU A 32 0.52 -2.53 9.99
N LEU A 33 -0.35 -3.02 10.87
CA LEU A 33 -1.04 -4.29 10.75
C LEU A 33 -2.48 -4.06 10.31
N ILE A 34 -2.90 -4.75 9.25
CA ILE A 34 -4.24 -4.65 8.67
C ILE A 34 -4.87 -6.04 8.63
N ASP A 35 -6.05 -6.17 9.19
CA ASP A 35 -6.85 -7.39 9.05
C ASP A 35 -7.75 -7.30 7.80
N ALA A 36 -7.62 -8.29 6.92
CA ALA A 36 -8.40 -8.38 5.68
C ALA A 36 -9.74 -9.11 5.84
N ASP A 37 -10.07 -9.61 7.05
CA ASP A 37 -11.28 -10.40 7.26
C ASP A 37 -12.56 -9.60 6.95
N GLY A 38 -13.31 -10.09 5.97
CA GLY A 38 -14.57 -9.49 5.52
C GLY A 38 -14.43 -8.13 4.80
N VAL A 39 -13.21 -7.62 4.62
CA VAL A 39 -12.96 -6.34 3.98
C VAL A 39 -12.98 -6.46 2.46
N VAL A 40 -13.54 -5.46 1.78
CA VAL A 40 -13.61 -5.41 0.31
C VAL A 40 -12.23 -5.15 -0.28
N LEU A 41 -11.72 -6.09 -1.11
CA LEU A 41 -10.38 -6.08 -1.69
C LEU A 41 -9.96 -4.72 -2.29
N GLY A 42 -10.78 -4.14 -3.17
CA GLY A 42 -10.40 -2.92 -3.89
C GLY A 42 -10.27 -1.71 -2.98
N ARG A 43 -11.11 -1.59 -1.95
CA ARG A 43 -11.06 -0.51 -0.97
C ARG A 43 -9.86 -0.63 -0.05
N MET A 44 -9.61 -1.85 0.45
CA MET A 44 -8.42 -2.15 1.22
C MET A 44 -7.15 -1.85 0.42
N ALA A 45 -7.04 -2.35 -0.81
CA ALA A 45 -5.88 -2.14 -1.67
C ALA A 45 -5.61 -0.66 -1.97
N SER A 46 -6.64 0.18 -2.11
CA SER A 46 -6.47 1.62 -2.32
C SER A 46 -5.89 2.34 -1.10
N GLN A 47 -6.29 1.95 0.12
CA GLN A 47 -5.74 2.51 1.35
C GLN A 47 -4.30 2.04 1.56
N ILE A 48 -4.02 0.75 1.33
CA ILE A 48 -2.66 0.20 1.40
C ILE A 48 -1.74 0.92 0.41
N ALA A 49 -2.16 1.12 -0.83
CA ALA A 49 -1.36 1.83 -1.83
C ALA A 49 -1.09 3.30 -1.45
N LYS A 50 -2.06 3.97 -0.81
CA LYS A 50 -1.89 5.33 -0.27
C LYS A 50 -0.83 5.37 0.84
N ILE A 51 -0.84 4.37 1.74
CA ILE A 51 0.10 4.25 2.85
C ILE A 51 1.51 3.91 2.34
N LEU A 52 1.65 2.89 1.48
CA LEU A 52 2.93 2.48 0.89
C LEU A 52 3.60 3.61 0.11
N ARG A 53 2.80 4.47 -0.54
CA ARG A 53 3.33 5.65 -1.23
C ARG A 53 3.68 6.80 -0.27
N GLY A 54 3.17 6.78 0.96
CA GLY A 54 3.41 7.83 1.96
C GLY A 54 2.51 9.06 1.82
N LYS A 55 1.43 9.01 1.02
CA LYS A 55 0.51 10.13 0.80
C LYS A 55 -0.30 10.57 2.04
N HIS A 56 -0.23 9.82 3.13
CA HIS A 56 -0.86 10.16 4.40
C HIS A 56 0.02 11.07 5.27
N LYS A 57 1.32 11.18 4.94
CA LYS A 57 2.29 12.01 5.69
C LYS A 57 2.39 13.41 5.10
N PRO A 58 2.54 14.46 5.95
CA PRO A 58 2.69 15.85 5.48
C PRO A 58 3.99 16.06 4.68
N GLY A 59 5.06 15.32 5.02
CA GLY A 59 6.35 15.39 4.31
C GLY A 59 6.42 14.55 3.02
N PHE A 60 5.28 14.19 2.42
CA PHE A 60 5.27 13.39 1.19
C PHE A 60 6.04 14.06 0.06
N THR A 61 7.01 13.34 -0.49
CA THR A 61 7.81 13.76 -1.64
C THR A 61 7.69 12.70 -2.75
N PRO A 62 7.27 13.06 -3.98
CA PRO A 62 6.90 12.09 -5.02
C PRO A 62 8.03 11.15 -5.48
N HIS A 63 9.29 11.61 -5.43
CA HIS A 63 10.46 10.86 -5.88
C HIS A 63 11.11 10.01 -4.79
N MET A 64 10.65 10.13 -3.53
CA MET A 64 11.20 9.40 -2.39
C MET A 64 10.23 8.32 -1.90
N ASP A 65 10.78 7.27 -1.27
CA ASP A 65 10.00 6.22 -0.62
C ASP A 65 9.67 6.61 0.83
N CYS A 66 8.68 7.50 0.98
CA CYS A 66 8.22 8.03 2.27
C CYS A 66 7.16 7.14 2.96
N GLY A 67 6.79 6.02 2.33
CA GLY A 67 5.74 5.13 2.82
C GLY A 67 6.11 4.34 4.07
N ASP A 68 5.10 3.74 4.69
CA ASP A 68 5.22 2.85 5.83
C ASP A 68 5.24 1.38 5.40
N ASN A 69 5.71 0.51 6.31
CA ASN A 69 5.64 -0.93 6.12
C ASN A 69 4.22 -1.41 6.48
N VAL A 70 3.64 -2.25 5.62
CA VAL A 70 2.28 -2.75 5.81
C VAL A 70 2.28 -4.28 5.87
N ILE A 71 1.68 -4.82 6.93
CA ILE A 71 1.43 -6.25 7.12
C ILE A 71 -0.07 -6.46 6.95
N VAL A 72 -0.45 -7.39 6.07
CA VAL A 72 -1.85 -7.79 5.87
C VAL A 72 -2.01 -9.23 6.31
N ILE A 73 -2.95 -9.49 7.22
CA ILE A 73 -3.32 -10.83 7.68
C ILE A 73 -4.68 -11.24 7.14
N ASN A 74 -5.00 -12.53 7.25
CA ASN A 74 -6.27 -13.11 6.80
C ASN A 74 -6.60 -12.86 5.31
N ALA A 75 -5.60 -12.85 4.42
CA ALA A 75 -5.83 -12.59 3.00
C ALA A 75 -6.79 -13.58 2.32
N LYS A 76 -6.95 -14.79 2.86
CA LYS A 76 -7.95 -15.79 2.40
C LYS A 76 -9.39 -15.32 2.55
N LYS A 77 -9.67 -14.51 3.58
CA LYS A 77 -11.03 -14.08 3.95
C LYS A 77 -11.44 -12.76 3.30
N VAL A 78 -10.61 -12.21 2.41
CA VAL A 78 -10.90 -10.96 1.70
C VAL A 78 -12.13 -11.11 0.82
N LYS A 79 -13.00 -10.10 0.79
CA LYS A 79 -14.25 -10.13 0.00
C LYS A 79 -14.07 -9.45 -1.36
N LEU A 80 -14.60 -10.12 -2.39
CA LEU A 80 -14.77 -9.60 -3.73
C LEU A 80 -16.25 -9.27 -3.97
N THR A 81 -16.54 -8.11 -4.53
CA THR A 81 -17.92 -7.66 -4.78
C THR A 81 -18.45 -8.16 -6.11
N GLY A 82 -19.76 -8.48 -6.16
CA GLY A 82 -20.43 -8.98 -7.36
C GLY A 82 -19.89 -10.34 -7.81
N LYS A 83 -19.93 -10.62 -9.10
CA LYS A 83 -19.49 -11.88 -9.69
C LYS A 83 -17.96 -12.00 -9.87
N LYS A 84 -17.15 -11.12 -9.22
CA LYS A 84 -15.68 -11.08 -9.42
C LYS A 84 -14.95 -12.34 -8.96
N LEU A 85 -15.54 -13.15 -8.09
CA LEU A 85 -14.95 -14.43 -7.69
C LEU A 85 -14.77 -15.37 -8.89
N THR A 86 -15.75 -15.42 -9.77
CA THR A 86 -15.77 -16.29 -10.96
C THR A 86 -15.26 -15.60 -12.21
N ASP A 87 -15.63 -14.32 -12.41
CA ASP A 87 -15.40 -13.62 -13.67
C ASP A 87 -14.01 -12.97 -13.73
N LYS A 88 -13.37 -12.71 -12.58
CA LYS A 88 -12.04 -12.12 -12.57
C LYS A 88 -10.96 -13.17 -12.83
N VAL A 89 -10.35 -13.07 -14.00
CA VAL A 89 -9.27 -13.98 -14.44
C VAL A 89 -7.91 -13.29 -14.32
N TYR A 90 -6.94 -14.01 -13.80
CA TYR A 90 -5.54 -13.63 -13.73
C TYR A 90 -4.75 -14.43 -14.78
N TYR A 91 -4.13 -13.72 -15.73
CA TYR A 91 -3.32 -14.31 -16.77
C TYR A 91 -1.84 -14.26 -16.42
N ARG A 92 -1.13 -15.34 -16.76
CA ARG A 92 0.33 -15.45 -16.68
C ARG A 92 0.85 -16.10 -17.94
N HIS A 93 1.81 -15.47 -18.59
CA HIS A 93 2.52 -16.04 -19.74
C HIS A 93 3.73 -16.84 -19.26
N THR A 94 3.99 -18.00 -19.85
CA THR A 94 5.12 -18.89 -19.49
C THR A 94 6.41 -18.58 -20.24
N GLY A 95 6.36 -17.73 -21.27
CA GLY A 95 7.48 -17.43 -22.17
C GLY A 95 7.50 -18.26 -23.47
N TYR A 96 6.69 -19.30 -23.55
CA TYR A 96 6.62 -20.16 -24.75
C TYR A 96 5.41 -19.80 -25.62
N PRO A 97 5.47 -20.05 -26.97
CA PRO A 97 4.32 -19.87 -27.83
C PRO A 97 3.08 -20.60 -27.31
N GLY A 98 1.93 -19.91 -27.27
CA GLY A 98 0.70 -20.45 -26.71
C GLY A 98 0.67 -20.61 -25.18
N GLY A 99 1.70 -20.17 -24.45
CA GLY A 99 1.89 -20.38 -23.02
C GLY A 99 1.10 -19.46 -22.09
N ILE A 100 -0.12 -19.04 -22.46
CA ILE A 100 -1.00 -18.24 -21.58
C ILE A 100 -1.72 -19.18 -20.63
N LYS A 101 -1.46 -19.02 -19.31
CA LYS A 101 -2.20 -19.69 -18.25
C LYS A 101 -3.15 -18.72 -17.58
N SER A 102 -4.36 -19.17 -17.30
CA SER A 102 -5.40 -18.40 -16.64
C SER A 102 -5.83 -19.07 -15.33
N ARG A 103 -6.17 -18.27 -14.32
CA ARG A 103 -6.79 -18.72 -13.06
C ARG A 103 -7.84 -17.73 -12.62
N THR A 104 -8.96 -18.21 -12.11
CA THR A 104 -10.00 -17.36 -11.53
C THR A 104 -9.59 -16.85 -10.14
N ALA A 105 -10.21 -15.76 -9.68
CA ALA A 105 -9.95 -15.24 -8.34
C ALA A 105 -10.27 -16.26 -7.26
N LYS A 106 -11.35 -17.07 -7.44
CA LYS A 106 -11.75 -18.14 -6.55
C LYS A 106 -10.65 -19.19 -6.41
N GLU A 107 -10.15 -19.72 -7.53
CA GLU A 107 -9.07 -20.71 -7.54
C GLU A 107 -7.79 -20.25 -6.83
N ILE A 108 -7.47 -18.95 -6.90
CA ILE A 108 -6.29 -18.40 -6.21
C ILE A 108 -6.53 -18.30 -4.71
N LEU A 109 -7.71 -17.82 -4.28
CA LEU A 109 -8.05 -17.69 -2.86
C LEU A 109 -8.15 -19.04 -2.14
N GLU A 110 -8.66 -20.06 -2.82
CA GLU A 110 -8.76 -21.44 -2.31
C GLU A 110 -7.44 -22.22 -2.47
N GLY A 111 -6.52 -21.71 -3.27
CA GLY A 111 -5.25 -22.34 -3.60
C GLY A 111 -4.15 -22.15 -2.54
N LYS A 112 -2.92 -22.53 -2.91
CA LYS A 112 -1.73 -22.46 -2.03
C LYS A 112 -1.27 -21.02 -1.70
N GLN A 113 -1.58 -20.04 -2.53
CA GLN A 113 -1.07 -18.67 -2.44
C GLN A 113 -2.20 -17.63 -2.56
N PRO A 114 -3.10 -17.54 -1.58
CA PRO A 114 -4.20 -16.58 -1.59
C PRO A 114 -3.71 -15.12 -1.52
N GLU A 115 -2.52 -14.88 -0.97
CA GLU A 115 -1.87 -13.58 -0.86
C GLU A 115 -1.73 -12.88 -2.22
N ASN A 116 -1.58 -13.64 -3.30
CA ASN A 116 -1.41 -13.10 -4.64
C ASN A 116 -2.57 -12.22 -5.10
N VAL A 117 -3.78 -12.47 -4.62
CA VAL A 117 -4.95 -11.64 -4.95
C VAL A 117 -4.78 -10.23 -4.40
N VAL A 118 -4.34 -10.11 -3.14
CA VAL A 118 -4.08 -8.82 -2.47
C VAL A 118 -2.86 -8.15 -3.09
N ILE A 119 -1.75 -8.86 -3.24
CA ILE A 119 -0.50 -8.35 -3.83
C ILE A 119 -0.76 -7.77 -5.21
N LYS A 120 -1.44 -8.51 -6.09
CA LYS A 120 -1.77 -8.04 -7.45
C LYS A 120 -2.72 -6.85 -7.47
N ALA A 121 -3.63 -6.74 -6.50
CA ALA A 121 -4.51 -5.60 -6.38
C ALA A 121 -3.74 -4.32 -6.01
N VAL A 122 -2.82 -4.41 -5.03
CA VAL A 122 -1.98 -3.28 -4.60
C VAL A 122 -0.95 -2.91 -5.67
N GLU A 123 -0.26 -3.90 -6.27
CA GLU A 123 0.71 -3.70 -7.34
C GLU A 123 0.16 -2.84 -8.50
N ARG A 124 -1.10 -3.11 -8.90
CA ARG A 124 -1.76 -2.36 -9.97
C ARG A 124 -2.19 -0.95 -9.58
N MET A 125 -2.20 -0.62 -8.29
CA MET A 125 -2.53 0.71 -7.76
C MET A 125 -1.29 1.56 -7.45
N LEU A 126 -0.11 0.97 -7.46
CA LEU A 126 1.17 1.67 -7.30
C LEU A 126 1.73 2.13 -8.64
N PRO A 127 2.60 3.15 -8.67
CA PRO A 127 3.27 3.60 -9.87
C PRO A 127 4.11 2.47 -10.51
N LYS A 128 4.08 2.39 -11.83
CA LYS A 128 4.93 1.47 -12.58
C LYS A 128 6.32 2.09 -12.75
N GLY A 129 7.31 1.55 -12.05
CA GLY A 129 8.69 2.06 -12.14
C GLY A 129 9.57 1.51 -11.03
N PRO A 130 10.85 1.92 -10.98
CA PRO A 130 11.77 1.47 -9.93
C PRO A 130 11.27 1.78 -8.53
N LEU A 131 10.80 3.01 -8.30
CA LEU A 131 10.25 3.44 -7.00
C LEU A 131 9.03 2.60 -6.57
N GLY A 132 8.10 2.32 -7.49
CA GLY A 132 6.93 1.47 -7.18
C GLY A 132 7.33 0.04 -6.81
N ARG A 133 8.38 -0.51 -7.42
CA ARG A 133 8.94 -1.82 -7.03
C ARG A 133 9.53 -1.79 -5.63
N THR A 134 10.26 -0.75 -5.28
CA THR A 134 10.78 -0.54 -3.92
C THR A 134 9.65 -0.40 -2.90
N GLN A 135 8.60 0.36 -3.22
CA GLN A 135 7.42 0.49 -2.34
C GLN A 135 6.70 -0.85 -2.13
N MET A 136 6.63 -1.71 -3.15
CA MET A 136 6.07 -3.06 -3.02
C MET A 136 6.84 -3.96 -2.06
N THR A 137 8.13 -3.75 -1.86
CA THR A 137 8.91 -4.54 -0.88
C THR A 137 8.53 -4.24 0.56
N ASN A 138 7.87 -3.10 0.82
CA ASN A 138 7.36 -2.72 2.14
C ASN A 138 6.01 -3.39 2.47
N LEU A 139 5.42 -4.16 1.53
CA LEU A 139 4.18 -4.90 1.74
C LEU A 139 4.48 -6.36 2.09
N ARG A 140 3.90 -6.84 3.19
CA ARG A 140 3.91 -8.24 3.61
C ARG A 140 2.47 -8.73 3.70
N VAL A 141 2.15 -9.85 3.06
CA VAL A 141 0.78 -10.39 3.03
C VAL A 141 0.81 -11.84 3.50
N TYR A 142 -0.08 -12.18 4.43
CA TYR A 142 -0.23 -13.50 5.01
C TYR A 142 -1.65 -14.03 4.78
N GLY A 143 -1.76 -15.29 4.37
CA GLY A 143 -3.05 -15.93 4.15
C GLY A 143 -3.81 -16.23 5.44
N GLY A 144 -3.09 -16.49 6.54
CA GLY A 144 -3.63 -16.75 7.88
C GLY A 144 -3.63 -15.53 8.79
N ALA A 145 -3.91 -15.77 10.08
CA ALA A 145 -3.90 -14.75 11.12
C ALA A 145 -2.50 -14.48 11.68
N GLU A 146 -1.58 -15.44 11.54
CA GLU A 146 -0.24 -15.36 12.10
C GLU A 146 0.73 -14.63 11.17
N HIS A 147 1.64 -13.86 11.75
CA HIS A 147 2.71 -13.16 11.04
C HIS A 147 4.04 -13.24 11.81
N GLN A 148 5.16 -13.09 11.12
CA GLN A 148 6.52 -13.23 11.69
C GLN A 148 7.13 -11.90 12.16
N HIS A 149 6.34 -10.81 12.27
CA HIS A 149 6.83 -9.46 12.52
C HIS A 149 6.40 -8.89 13.89
N GLU A 150 6.36 -9.75 14.92
CA GLU A 150 6.01 -9.30 16.28
C GLU A 150 7.06 -8.37 16.89
N ALA A 151 8.33 -8.63 16.58
CA ALA A 151 9.46 -7.82 17.07
C ALA A 151 9.40 -6.35 16.63
N GLN A 152 8.74 -6.06 15.51
CA GLN A 152 8.54 -4.70 14.99
C GLN A 152 7.39 -3.95 15.66
N GLN A 153 6.61 -4.59 16.54
CA GLN A 153 5.46 -4.01 17.25
C GLN A 153 4.52 -3.22 16.32
N PRO A 154 3.91 -3.87 15.31
CA PRO A 154 3.09 -3.16 14.33
C PRO A 154 1.84 -2.56 14.97
N GLU A 155 1.54 -1.30 14.63
CA GLU A 155 0.30 -0.62 15.02
C GLU A 155 -0.88 -1.19 14.20
N THR A 156 -1.97 -1.58 14.88
CA THR A 156 -3.17 -2.08 14.20
C THR A 156 -3.94 -0.94 13.54
N LEU A 157 -4.22 -1.07 12.23
CA LEU A 157 -5.02 -0.12 11.47
C LEU A 157 -6.32 -0.76 11.02
N ASP A 158 -7.45 -0.33 11.60
CA ASP A 158 -8.77 -0.83 11.20
C ASP A 158 -9.33 -0.08 9.98
N ILE A 159 -9.16 -0.69 8.80
CA ILE A 159 -9.74 -0.17 7.56
C ILE A 159 -11.28 -0.30 7.55
N ALA A 160 -11.83 -1.27 8.26
CA ALA A 160 -13.27 -1.46 8.32
C ALA A 160 -13.96 -0.28 9.01
N ALA A 161 -13.38 0.24 10.09
CA ALA A 161 -13.89 1.39 10.82
C ALA A 161 -13.79 2.71 10.04
N MET A 162 -12.80 2.85 9.12
CA MET A 162 -12.64 4.08 8.33
C MET A 162 -13.84 4.41 7.45
N ASN A 163 -14.57 3.41 6.97
CA ASN A 163 -15.77 3.62 6.16
C ASN A 163 -16.68 2.37 6.25
N PRO A 164 -17.97 2.51 6.60
CA PRO A 164 -18.89 1.38 6.73
C PRO A 164 -19.06 0.56 5.45
N LYS A 165 -18.74 1.16 4.29
CA LYS A 165 -18.76 0.45 3.00
C LYS A 165 -17.51 -0.44 2.79
N ASN A 166 -16.50 -0.38 3.64
CA ASN A 166 -15.29 -1.19 3.52
C ASN A 166 -15.52 -2.64 3.93
N LYS A 167 -16.39 -2.88 4.91
CA LYS A 167 -16.84 -4.21 5.31
C LYS A 167 -18.22 -4.49 4.71
N ARG A 168 -18.40 -5.63 4.07
CA ARG A 168 -19.71 -6.12 3.67
C ARG A 168 -20.02 -7.37 4.49
N SER A 169 -21.08 -7.28 5.27
CA SER A 169 -21.81 -8.46 5.74
C SER A 169 -22.32 -9.27 4.54
N VAL A 170 -22.31 -10.56 4.64
CA VAL A 170 -22.85 -11.50 3.63
C VAL A 170 -24.32 -11.24 3.45
#